data_61a5b79150e8fa552ef95e3aa500358a
#
_entry.id   61a5b79150e8fa552ef95e3aa500358a
#
_cell.length_a   1.000
_cell.length_b   1.000
_cell.length_c   1.000
_cell.angle_alpha   90.00
_cell.angle_beta   90.00
_cell.angle_gamma   90.00
#
_symmetry.space_group_name_H-M   'P 1'
#
loop_
_entity.id
_entity.type
_entity.pdbx_description
1 polymer ?
#
loop_
_entity_poly.entity_id
_entity_poly.type
_entity_poly.pdbx_seq_one_letter_code
_entity_poly.pdbx_strand_id
1 'polypeptide(L)'
;MALKGAYNYKGIAISDAYVKITNVNWSCNSNSETYVKTAGKYNEDGTVKSAEVTDTRWVQTTSGNWHGNIYKDKAARDANPHNVIDSVGGNFVIDLKDSAKNPVKQAYIAAKTVDTCKDMADA
;
A
#
# COMPACT_ATOMS: atom_id res chain seq x y z
N MET A 1 -6.88 16.46 -0.65
CA MET A 1 -6.24 15.74 0.46
C MET A 1 -4.74 15.88 0.34
N ALA A 2 -4.03 16.04 1.43
CA ALA A 2 -2.59 16.18 1.50
C ALA A 2 -2.09 15.89 2.92
N LEU A 3 -0.78 15.83 3.09
CA LEU A 3 -0.14 15.77 4.41
C LEU A 3 0.70 17.02 4.65
N LYS A 4 0.86 17.39 5.90
CA LYS A 4 1.65 18.56 6.31
C LYS A 4 2.42 18.24 7.57
N GLY A 5 3.68 18.63 7.62
CA GLY A 5 4.52 18.41 8.79
C GLY A 5 5.99 18.72 8.56
N ALA A 6 6.79 18.40 9.55
CA ALA A 6 8.22 18.62 9.50
C ALA A 6 8.91 17.69 8.52
N TYR A 7 9.84 18.20 7.76
CA TYR A 7 10.66 17.45 6.81
C TYR A 7 12.09 18.02 6.79
N ASN A 8 13.07 17.14 6.76
CA ASN A 8 14.46 17.54 6.63
C ASN A 8 14.92 17.29 5.18
N TYR A 9 15.23 18.37 4.47
CA TYR A 9 15.73 18.34 3.11
C TYR A 9 17.21 18.71 3.08
N LYS A 10 18.05 17.70 2.85
CA LYS A 10 19.53 17.87 2.77
C LYS A 10 20.11 18.67 3.95
N GLY A 11 19.66 18.39 5.17
CA GLY A 11 20.10 19.10 6.38
C GLY A 11 19.32 20.37 6.69
N ILE A 12 18.40 20.81 5.84
CA ILE A 12 17.55 21.96 6.06
C ILE A 12 16.23 21.50 6.69
N ALA A 13 15.93 22.01 7.89
CA ALA A 13 14.67 21.73 8.57
C ALA A 13 13.53 22.56 7.95
N ILE A 14 12.48 21.91 7.48
CA ILE A 14 11.27 22.53 6.95
C ILE A 14 10.13 22.17 7.89
N SER A 15 9.47 23.16 8.49
CA SER A 15 8.44 22.92 9.51
C SER A 15 7.07 22.56 8.92
N ASP A 16 6.74 23.10 7.76
CA ASP A 16 5.42 23.04 7.14
C ASP A 16 5.44 22.37 5.76
N ALA A 17 6.32 21.40 5.55
CA ALA A 17 6.40 20.68 4.30
C ALA A 17 5.02 20.11 3.94
N TYR A 18 4.66 20.24 2.68
CA TYR A 18 3.37 19.82 2.13
C TYR A 18 3.56 18.68 1.16
N VAL A 19 2.92 17.56 1.44
CA VAL A 19 3.01 16.35 0.61
C VAL A 19 1.69 16.13 -0.12
N LYS A 20 1.77 16.07 -1.43
CA LYS A 20 0.62 15.77 -2.30
C LYS A 20 0.89 14.50 -3.07
N ILE A 21 0.07 13.50 -2.90
CA ILE A 21 0.12 12.28 -3.72
C ILE A 21 -0.42 12.62 -5.11
N THR A 22 0.39 12.35 -6.12
CA THR A 22 0.09 12.68 -7.52
C THR A 22 -0.21 11.45 -8.36
N ASN A 23 0.18 10.27 -7.89
CA ASN A 23 -0.02 9.03 -8.63
C ASN A 23 -0.33 7.89 -7.67
N VAL A 24 -1.38 7.14 -7.99
CA VAL A 24 -1.75 5.91 -7.27
C VAL A 24 -2.06 4.86 -8.34
N ASN A 25 -1.29 3.78 -8.32
CA ASN A 25 -1.52 2.62 -9.17
C ASN A 25 -1.84 1.42 -8.31
N TRP A 26 -2.75 0.59 -8.77
CA TRP A 26 -3.09 -0.64 -8.08
C TRP A 26 -3.53 -1.70 -9.07
N SER A 27 -3.37 -2.95 -8.67
CA SER A 27 -3.81 -4.11 -9.46
C SER A 27 -4.45 -5.15 -8.55
N CYS A 28 -5.38 -5.89 -9.12
CA CYS A 28 -6.00 -7.03 -8.49
C CYS A 28 -5.91 -8.23 -9.44
N ASN A 29 -5.26 -9.28 -9.00
CA ASN A 29 -5.11 -10.51 -9.75
C ASN A 29 -5.84 -11.64 -9.03
N SER A 30 -6.55 -12.47 -9.80
CA SER A 30 -7.19 -13.68 -9.30
C SER A 30 -6.49 -14.89 -9.90
N ASN A 31 -5.98 -15.75 -9.03
CA ASN A 31 -5.31 -16.98 -9.41
C ASN A 31 -5.98 -18.16 -8.73
N SER A 32 -6.01 -19.31 -9.40
CA SER A 32 -6.43 -20.55 -8.77
C SER A 32 -5.24 -21.20 -8.07
N GLU A 33 -5.47 -21.73 -6.89
CA GLU A 33 -4.49 -22.57 -6.19
C GLU A 33 -5.10 -23.90 -5.78
N THR A 34 -4.29 -24.93 -5.79
CA THR A 34 -4.68 -26.27 -5.30
C THR A 34 -4.26 -26.40 -3.83
N TYR A 35 -5.17 -26.83 -3.00
CA TYR A 35 -4.90 -27.04 -1.59
C TYR A 35 -5.39 -28.40 -1.11
N VAL A 36 -4.84 -28.91 -0.02
CA VAL A 36 -5.26 -30.16 0.59
C VAL A 36 -6.53 -29.94 1.40
N LYS A 37 -7.64 -30.47 0.92
CA LYS A 37 -8.93 -30.39 1.61
C LYS A 37 -9.03 -31.40 2.75
N THR A 38 -8.52 -32.61 2.50
CA THR A 38 -8.48 -33.69 3.49
C THR A 38 -7.13 -34.39 3.38
N ALA A 39 -6.40 -34.44 4.48
CA ALA A 39 -5.11 -35.12 4.54
C ALA A 39 -5.30 -36.62 4.29
N GLY A 40 -4.36 -37.22 3.57
CA GLY A 40 -4.30 -38.67 3.37
C GLY A 40 -4.08 -39.39 4.69
N LYS A 41 -4.59 -40.59 4.79
CA LYS A 41 -4.39 -41.50 5.93
C LYS A 41 -3.70 -42.76 5.46
N TYR A 42 -2.82 -43.30 6.29
CA TYR A 42 -2.03 -44.47 6.00
C TYR A 42 -2.24 -45.55 7.05
N ASN A 43 -2.12 -46.81 6.66
CA ASN A 43 -2.07 -47.93 7.57
C ASN A 43 -0.68 -48.08 8.17
N GLU A 44 -0.52 -48.88 9.25
CA GLU A 44 0.74 -49.10 9.94
C GLU A 44 1.84 -49.65 9.01
N ASP A 45 1.46 -50.40 8.00
CA ASP A 45 2.39 -50.99 6.98
C ASP A 45 2.78 -50.00 5.89
N GLY A 46 2.33 -48.74 5.96
CA GLY A 46 2.61 -47.72 4.96
C GLY A 46 1.67 -47.68 3.75
N THR A 47 0.72 -48.60 3.67
CA THR A 47 -0.29 -48.59 2.59
C THR A 47 -1.34 -47.49 2.83
N VAL A 48 -1.91 -46.99 1.74
CA VAL A 48 -2.89 -45.89 1.81
C VAL A 48 -4.22 -46.43 2.37
N LYS A 49 -4.66 -45.88 3.49
CA LYS A 49 -5.98 -46.13 4.06
C LYS A 49 -7.06 -45.26 3.44
N SER A 50 -6.78 -43.98 3.30
CA SER A 50 -7.59 -43.07 2.50
C SER A 50 -6.68 -42.06 1.78
N ALA A 51 -7.01 -41.84 0.50
CA ALA A 51 -6.22 -40.90 -0.31
C ALA A 51 -6.39 -39.45 0.14
N GLU A 52 -5.35 -38.69 -0.04
CA GLU A 52 -5.41 -37.23 0.09
C GLU A 52 -6.44 -36.67 -0.90
N VAL A 53 -7.28 -35.78 -0.43
CA VAL A 53 -8.26 -35.06 -1.24
C VAL A 53 -7.78 -33.62 -1.41
N THR A 54 -7.60 -33.22 -2.65
CA THR A 54 -7.24 -31.85 -3.02
C THR A 54 -8.42 -31.14 -3.66
N ASP A 55 -8.45 -29.84 -3.56
CA ASP A 55 -9.44 -28.99 -4.20
C ASP A 55 -8.76 -27.72 -4.69
N THR A 56 -9.43 -26.97 -5.54
CA THR A 56 -8.95 -25.69 -6.05
C THR A 56 -9.79 -24.55 -5.50
N ARG A 57 -9.13 -23.42 -5.23
CA ARG A 57 -9.81 -22.19 -4.85
C ARG A 57 -9.21 -21.01 -5.59
N TRP A 58 -9.99 -19.95 -5.72
CA TRP A 58 -9.52 -18.69 -6.26
C TRP A 58 -8.95 -17.84 -5.14
N VAL A 59 -7.73 -17.33 -5.37
CA VAL A 59 -7.07 -16.42 -4.46
C VAL A 59 -6.90 -15.08 -5.16
N GLN A 60 -7.36 -14.01 -4.52
CA GLN A 60 -7.12 -12.65 -4.98
C GLN A 60 -5.85 -12.11 -4.35
N THR A 61 -4.98 -11.57 -5.19
CA THR A 61 -3.79 -10.84 -4.77
C THR A 61 -3.91 -9.40 -5.23
N THR A 62 -3.85 -8.48 -4.28
CA THR A 62 -3.90 -7.05 -4.55
C THR A 62 -2.56 -6.42 -4.23
N SER A 63 -2.13 -5.50 -5.06
CA SER A 63 -0.94 -4.70 -4.83
C SER A 63 -1.16 -3.28 -5.34
N GLY A 64 -0.48 -2.33 -4.71
CA GLY A 64 -0.55 -0.95 -5.11
C GLY A 64 0.76 -0.23 -4.84
N ASN A 65 0.96 0.87 -5.54
CA ASN A 65 2.03 1.81 -5.27
C ASN A 65 1.50 3.24 -5.37
N TRP A 66 2.20 4.13 -4.70
CA TRP A 66 1.86 5.54 -4.71
C TRP A 66 3.14 6.36 -4.84
N HIS A 67 2.99 7.55 -5.41
CA HIS A 67 4.05 8.53 -5.54
C HIS A 67 3.49 9.90 -5.21
N GLY A 68 4.25 10.67 -4.45
CA GLY A 68 3.89 12.01 -4.05
C GLY A 68 5.03 12.99 -4.21
N ASN A 69 4.68 14.25 -4.31
CA ASN A 69 5.62 15.37 -4.36
C ASN A 69 5.64 16.10 -3.02
N ILE A 70 6.82 16.51 -2.62
CA ILE A 70 7.04 17.28 -1.40
C ILE A 70 7.34 18.73 -1.78
N TYR A 71 6.60 19.65 -1.18
CA TYR A 71 6.75 21.09 -1.35
C TYR A 71 7.21 21.72 -0.05
N LYS A 72 7.85 22.87 -0.13
CA LYS A 72 8.26 23.65 1.04
C LYS A 72 7.06 23.94 1.96
N ASP A 73 5.93 24.33 1.37
CA ASP A 73 4.67 24.57 2.05
C ASP A 73 3.51 24.52 1.03
N LYS A 74 2.29 24.65 1.53
CA LYS A 74 1.09 24.67 0.68
C LYS A 74 1.09 25.88 -0.29
N ALA A 75 1.57 27.05 0.17
CA ALA A 75 1.60 28.24 -0.67
C ALA A 75 2.54 28.07 -1.88
N ALA A 76 3.68 27.41 -1.71
CA ALA A 76 4.59 27.10 -2.80
C ALA A 76 3.92 26.18 -3.85
N ARG A 77 3.17 25.18 -3.40
CA ARG A 77 2.44 24.28 -4.30
C ARG A 77 1.32 25.02 -5.04
N ASP A 78 0.56 25.87 -4.34
CA ASP A 78 -0.54 26.62 -4.94
C ASP A 78 -0.05 27.66 -5.96
N ALA A 79 1.13 28.25 -5.71
CA ALA A 79 1.77 29.17 -6.65
C ALA A 79 2.21 28.47 -7.94
N ASN A 80 2.80 27.27 -7.82
CA ASN A 80 3.20 26.46 -8.98
C ASN A 80 3.34 24.98 -8.58
N PRO A 81 2.52 24.08 -9.16
CA PRO A 81 2.61 22.65 -8.87
C PRO A 81 3.97 22.01 -9.22
N HIS A 82 4.82 22.68 -9.99
CA HIS A 82 6.16 22.23 -10.32
C HIS A 82 7.24 22.66 -9.31
N ASN A 83 6.91 23.40 -8.29
CA ASN A 83 7.82 23.80 -7.19
C ASN A 83 8.14 22.64 -6.24
N VAL A 84 8.38 21.47 -6.78
CA VAL A 84 8.69 20.26 -6.02
C VAL A 84 10.12 20.32 -5.52
N ILE A 85 10.34 20.12 -4.22
CA ILE A 85 11.68 20.04 -3.64
C ILE A 85 12.19 18.60 -3.53
N ASP A 86 11.28 17.64 -3.36
CA ASP A 86 11.63 16.23 -3.26
C ASP A 86 10.41 15.37 -3.58
N SER A 87 10.61 14.07 -3.63
CA SER A 87 9.54 13.11 -3.88
C SER A 87 9.55 12.00 -2.82
N VAL A 88 8.42 11.35 -2.66
CA VAL A 88 8.23 10.24 -1.75
C VAL A 88 7.31 9.20 -2.41
N GLY A 89 7.51 7.95 -2.10
CA GLY A 89 6.68 6.89 -2.65
C GLY A 89 6.78 5.63 -1.82
N GLY A 90 5.91 4.70 -2.10
CA GLY A 90 5.89 3.41 -1.42
C GLY A 90 4.87 2.46 -2.02
N ASN A 91 4.81 1.28 -1.43
CA ASN A 91 3.86 0.25 -1.79
C ASN A 91 2.80 0.11 -0.70
N PHE A 92 1.62 -0.35 -1.08
CA PHE A 92 0.56 -0.68 -0.14
C PHE A 92 -0.30 -1.81 -0.69
N VAL A 93 -1.06 -2.45 0.19
CA VAL A 93 -2.06 -3.44 -0.20
C VAL A 93 -3.40 -2.72 -0.25
N ILE A 94 -4.02 -2.72 -1.44
CA ILE A 94 -5.30 -2.07 -1.61
C ILE A 94 -6.43 -2.94 -1.08
N ASP A 95 -7.38 -2.34 -0.38
CA ASP A 95 -8.62 -2.97 0.04
C ASP A 95 -9.72 -2.61 -0.97
N LEU A 96 -10.34 -3.62 -1.55
CA LEU A 96 -11.38 -3.48 -2.58
C LEU A 96 -12.78 -3.83 -2.06
N LYS A 97 -12.96 -3.97 -0.75
CA LYS A 97 -14.29 -4.20 -0.15
C LYS A 97 -15.20 -3.00 -0.40
N ASP A 98 -16.50 -3.23 -0.46
CA ASP A 98 -17.49 -2.16 -0.67
C ASP A 98 -17.41 -1.06 0.39
N SER A 99 -17.04 -1.41 1.63
CA SER A 99 -16.84 -0.47 2.73
C SER A 99 -15.47 0.19 2.76
N ALA A 100 -14.57 -0.18 1.85
CA ALA A 100 -13.22 0.36 1.84
C ALA A 100 -13.19 1.84 1.42
N LYS A 101 -12.18 2.55 1.92
CA LYS A 101 -11.89 3.92 1.49
C LYS A 101 -11.42 3.91 0.03
N ASN A 102 -11.54 5.04 -0.66
CA ASN A 102 -11.05 5.12 -2.03
C ASN A 102 -9.52 4.93 -2.10
N PRO A 103 -8.98 4.52 -3.28
CA PRO A 103 -7.55 4.21 -3.40
C PRO A 103 -6.62 5.36 -3.01
N VAL A 104 -6.97 6.59 -3.32
CA VAL A 104 -6.15 7.77 -2.97
C VAL A 104 -6.09 7.94 -1.45
N LYS A 105 -7.20 7.79 -0.75
CA LYS A 105 -7.22 7.87 0.72
C LYS A 105 -6.43 6.74 1.36
N GLN A 106 -6.52 5.52 0.82
CA GLN A 106 -5.70 4.40 1.27
C GLN A 106 -4.21 4.67 1.08
N ALA A 107 -3.81 5.31 -0.02
CA ALA A 107 -2.44 5.71 -0.28
C ALA A 107 -1.93 6.73 0.75
N TYR A 108 -2.74 7.72 1.14
CA TYR A 108 -2.38 8.67 2.21
C TYR A 108 -2.23 7.99 3.57
N ILE A 109 -3.07 7.01 3.88
CA ILE A 109 -2.93 6.21 5.10
C ILE A 109 -1.62 5.42 5.07
N ALA A 110 -1.29 4.81 3.94
CA ALA A 110 -0.03 4.10 3.75
C ALA A 110 1.18 5.04 3.85
N ALA A 111 1.07 6.25 3.32
CA ALA A 111 2.12 7.27 3.42
C ALA A 111 2.49 7.61 4.87
N LYS A 112 1.52 7.60 5.78
CA LYS A 112 1.77 7.85 7.21
C LYS A 112 2.56 6.74 7.89
N THR A 113 2.78 5.61 7.25
CA THR A 113 3.63 4.52 7.77
C THR A 113 5.08 4.65 7.32
N VAL A 114 5.37 5.51 6.36
CA VAL A 114 6.72 5.78 5.86
C VAL A 114 7.42 6.78 6.78
N ASP A 115 8.72 6.57 7.08
CA ASP A 115 9.48 7.42 7.99
C ASP A 115 9.41 8.91 7.65
N THR A 116 9.40 9.25 6.36
CA THR A 116 9.30 10.63 5.89
C THR A 116 8.00 11.32 6.32
N CYS A 117 6.89 10.59 6.37
CA CYS A 117 5.54 11.15 6.55
C CYS A 117 4.85 10.71 7.85
N LYS A 118 5.46 9.83 8.65
CA LYS A 118 4.81 9.23 9.83
C LYS A 118 4.30 10.22 10.86
N ASP A 119 4.96 11.36 11.00
CA ASP A 119 4.61 12.41 11.97
C ASP A 119 3.82 13.56 11.32
N MET A 120 3.45 13.43 10.06
CA MET A 120 2.67 14.43 9.35
C MET A 120 1.17 14.27 9.63
N ALA A 121 0.47 15.39 9.68
CA ALA A 121 -0.97 15.43 9.84
C ALA A 121 -1.67 15.62 8.49
N ASP A 122 -2.96 15.31 8.47
CA ASP A 122 -3.80 15.64 7.31
C ASP A 122 -3.87 17.16 7.15
N ALA A 123 -3.75 17.56 5.92
CA ALA A 123 -3.77 18.99 5.57
C ALA A 123 -5.00 19.36 4.75
#